data_1ee85f1ffe8331c8d1be37dcbc46b2c4
#
_entry.id   1ee85f1ffe8331c8d1be37dcbc46b2c4
#
_cell.length_a   1.000
_cell.length_b   1.000
_cell.length_c   1.000
_cell.angle_alpha   90.00
_cell.angle_beta   90.00
_cell.angle_gamma   90.00
#
_symmetry.space_group_name_H-M   'P 1'
#
loop_
_entity.id
_entity.type
_entity.pdbx_description
1 polymer ?
#
loop_
_entity_poly.entity_id
_entity_poly.type
_entity_poly.pdbx_seq_one_letter_code
_entity_poly.pdbx_strand_id
1 'polypeptide(L)'
;VYKRQAYDIIQNLFPDKSKDFVININEYEIALVKEIKADTESRDLEKLASSISDTLSSEFYTHCVVGIGTTVTGIKDLARSFKEAQSALEVAKVFDTERTIVSYDNLGIARLIYQLPTTLCEMFLKEVFKRGSIESLDQETLFTIQRFFENNLNVSETSRKLFVHRNTLVYRLEKIKKLTGLDLREFEDAIVFKVALMVKKYLNASPAKY
;
A
#
# COMPACT_ATOMS: atom_id res chain seq x y z
N VAL A 1 14.56 -19.02 -16.18
CA VAL A 1 15.74 -18.33 -16.76
C VAL A 1 15.91 -16.96 -16.09
N TYR A 2 14.90 -16.11 -16.08
CA TYR A 2 14.99 -14.73 -15.55
C TYR A 2 15.38 -14.64 -14.07
N LYS A 3 14.93 -15.57 -13.22
CA LYS A 3 15.25 -15.53 -11.80
C LYS A 3 16.75 -15.72 -11.49
N ARG A 4 17.41 -16.63 -12.19
CA ARG A 4 18.86 -16.85 -12.01
C ARG A 4 19.63 -15.58 -12.39
N GLN A 5 19.25 -14.95 -13.48
CA GLN A 5 19.83 -13.69 -13.94
C GLN A 5 19.56 -12.55 -12.93
N ALA A 6 18.33 -12.44 -12.38
CA ALA A 6 18.01 -11.47 -11.34
C ALA A 6 18.86 -11.68 -10.08
N TYR A 7 19.04 -12.93 -9.65
CA TYR A 7 19.94 -13.27 -8.56
C TYR A 7 21.40 -12.81 -8.84
N ASP A 8 21.92 -13.11 -10.02
CA ASP A 8 23.28 -12.75 -10.42
C ASP A 8 23.46 -11.22 -10.46
N ILE A 9 22.47 -10.49 -10.95
CA ILE A 9 22.47 -9.01 -10.94
C ILE A 9 22.52 -8.46 -9.53
N ILE A 10 21.63 -8.93 -8.64
CA ILE A 10 21.62 -8.46 -7.24
C ILE A 10 22.95 -8.79 -6.57
N GLN A 11 23.49 -9.99 -6.82
CA GLN A 11 24.80 -10.39 -6.27
C GLN A 11 25.94 -9.49 -6.77
N ASN A 12 25.87 -9.04 -8.04
CA ASN A 12 26.87 -8.13 -8.61
C ASN A 12 26.73 -6.70 -8.08
N LEU A 13 25.50 -6.25 -7.79
CA LEU A 13 25.26 -4.96 -7.14
C LEU A 13 25.81 -4.91 -5.70
N PHE A 14 25.83 -6.08 -5.03
CA PHE A 14 26.30 -6.24 -3.65
C PHE A 14 27.41 -7.32 -3.57
N PRO A 15 28.62 -6.98 -3.98
CA PRO A 15 29.70 -7.98 -4.12
C PRO A 15 30.33 -8.40 -2.78
N ASP A 16 30.15 -7.64 -1.71
CA ASP A 16 30.76 -7.94 -0.41
C ASP A 16 29.98 -9.04 0.33
N LYS A 17 30.33 -10.28 0.02
CA LYS A 17 29.71 -11.49 0.61
C LYS A 17 29.95 -11.65 2.12
N SER A 18 30.75 -10.81 2.74
CA SER A 18 30.93 -10.79 4.20
C SER A 18 29.86 -9.96 4.90
N LYS A 19 29.18 -9.06 4.16
CA LYS A 19 28.21 -8.10 4.69
C LYS A 19 26.83 -8.23 4.07
N ASP A 20 26.76 -8.66 2.81
CA ASP A 20 25.55 -8.68 2.02
C ASP A 20 25.27 -10.11 1.54
N PHE A 21 24.08 -10.61 1.85
CA PHE A 21 23.70 -11.99 1.51
C PHE A 21 22.47 -11.99 0.61
N VAL A 22 22.61 -12.54 -0.59
CA VAL A 22 21.52 -12.77 -1.52
C VAL A 22 21.07 -14.20 -1.38
N ILE A 23 19.77 -14.40 -1.08
CA ILE A 23 19.20 -15.69 -0.75
C ILE A 23 18.02 -15.98 -1.68
N ASN A 24 18.07 -17.12 -2.36
CA ASN A 24 16.92 -17.63 -3.10
C ASN A 24 15.90 -18.22 -2.13
N ILE A 25 14.71 -17.64 -2.04
CA ILE A 25 13.65 -18.12 -1.15
C ILE A 25 12.77 -19.15 -1.88
N ASN A 26 12.22 -18.80 -3.03
CA ASN A 26 11.39 -19.67 -3.86
C ASN A 26 11.44 -19.25 -5.33
N GLU A 27 10.56 -19.73 -6.17
CA GLU A 27 10.57 -19.44 -7.63
C GLU A 27 10.35 -17.95 -7.97
N TYR A 28 9.75 -17.18 -7.07
CA TYR A 28 9.33 -15.79 -7.30
C TYR A 28 10.02 -14.78 -6.38
N GLU A 29 10.72 -15.24 -5.34
CA GLU A 29 11.26 -14.38 -4.29
C GLU A 29 12.77 -14.57 -4.11
N ILE A 30 13.45 -13.43 -4.02
CA ILE A 30 14.86 -13.31 -3.63
C ILE A 30 14.90 -12.40 -2.42
N ALA A 31 15.62 -12.79 -1.38
CA ALA A 31 15.87 -11.93 -0.23
C ALA A 31 17.29 -11.38 -0.28
N LEU A 32 17.44 -10.10 -0.01
CA LEU A 32 18.70 -9.44 0.24
C LEU A 32 18.80 -9.11 1.73
N VAL A 33 19.76 -9.69 2.43
CA VAL A 33 20.17 -9.28 3.76
C VAL A 33 21.38 -8.36 3.60
N LYS A 34 21.22 -7.10 3.99
CA LYS A 34 22.25 -6.08 3.80
C LYS A 34 22.68 -5.47 5.11
N GLU A 35 24.00 -5.45 5.35
CA GLU A 35 24.56 -4.64 6.42
C GLU A 35 24.42 -3.16 6.09
N ILE A 36 23.90 -2.39 7.05
CA ILE A 36 23.72 -0.95 6.95
C ILE A 36 24.37 -0.25 8.14
N LYS A 37 24.66 1.03 7.99
CA LYS A 37 25.15 1.85 9.10
C LYS A 37 24.00 2.17 10.06
N ALA A 38 24.34 2.39 11.33
CA ALA A 38 23.36 2.67 12.38
C ALA A 38 22.55 3.97 12.15
N ASP A 39 23.09 4.90 11.40
CA ASP A 39 22.51 6.20 11.04
C ASP A 39 21.81 6.19 9.68
N THR A 40 21.65 5.02 9.05
CA THR A 40 20.95 4.89 7.76
C THR A 40 19.47 5.20 7.93
N GLU A 41 18.98 6.20 7.20
CA GLU A 41 17.56 6.59 7.21
C GLU A 41 16.69 5.70 6.30
N SER A 42 15.40 5.59 6.62
CA SER A 42 14.42 4.86 5.79
C SER A 42 14.44 5.32 4.34
N ARG A 43 14.64 6.60 4.09
CA ARG A 43 14.73 7.18 2.75
C ARG A 43 15.91 6.63 1.94
N ASP A 44 17.02 6.33 2.59
CA ASP A 44 18.19 5.77 1.90
C ASP A 44 17.99 4.29 1.57
N LEU A 45 17.26 3.56 2.42
CA LEU A 45 16.85 2.19 2.14
C LEU A 45 15.87 2.15 0.94
N GLU A 46 14.93 3.09 0.86
CA GLU A 46 14.02 3.20 -0.28
C GLU A 46 14.76 3.53 -1.58
N LYS A 47 15.76 4.42 -1.55
CA LYS A 47 16.61 4.70 -2.72
C LYS A 47 17.39 3.48 -3.17
N LEU A 48 17.95 2.72 -2.21
CA LEU A 48 18.64 1.48 -2.51
C LEU A 48 17.70 0.46 -3.18
N ALA A 49 16.50 0.30 -2.63
CA ALA A 49 15.48 -0.58 -3.18
C ALA A 49 15.03 -0.14 -4.58
N SER A 50 14.87 1.18 -4.82
CA SER A 50 14.60 1.73 -6.14
C SER A 50 15.71 1.38 -7.13
N SER A 51 16.96 1.55 -6.75
CA SER A 51 18.11 1.20 -7.59
C SER A 51 18.09 -0.28 -8.03
N ILE A 52 17.73 -1.18 -7.12
CA ILE A 52 17.57 -2.61 -7.44
C ILE A 52 16.41 -2.83 -8.41
N SER A 53 15.25 -2.25 -8.11
CA SER A 53 14.05 -2.39 -8.94
C SER A 53 14.26 -1.82 -10.35
N ASP A 54 14.89 -0.66 -10.46
CA ASP A 54 15.16 0.01 -11.73
C ASP A 54 16.16 -0.81 -12.58
N THR A 55 17.21 -1.36 -11.95
CA THR A 55 18.18 -2.21 -12.64
C THR A 55 17.51 -3.48 -13.17
N LEU A 56 16.72 -4.17 -12.35
CA LEU A 56 16.02 -5.38 -12.76
C LEU A 56 14.97 -5.09 -13.84
N SER A 57 14.26 -3.97 -13.74
CA SER A 57 13.24 -3.57 -14.73
C SER A 57 13.86 -3.21 -16.07
N SER A 58 15.02 -2.56 -16.09
CA SER A 58 15.74 -2.20 -17.32
C SER A 58 16.31 -3.42 -18.05
N GLU A 59 16.78 -4.41 -17.31
CA GLU A 59 17.38 -5.61 -17.87
C GLU A 59 16.36 -6.63 -18.36
N PHE A 60 15.21 -6.76 -17.70
CA PHE A 60 14.24 -7.83 -17.98
C PHE A 60 12.89 -7.36 -18.49
N TYR A 61 12.65 -6.06 -18.57
CA TYR A 61 11.32 -5.50 -18.88
C TYR A 61 10.21 -6.05 -17.97
N THR A 62 10.55 -6.39 -16.72
CA THR A 62 9.65 -7.03 -15.75
C THR A 62 9.50 -6.14 -14.53
N HIS A 63 8.27 -5.97 -14.05
CA HIS A 63 8.03 -5.26 -12.82
C HIS A 63 8.49 -6.09 -11.61
N CYS A 64 9.40 -5.51 -10.84
CA CYS A 64 9.86 -6.05 -9.58
C CYS A 64 9.31 -5.21 -8.43
N VAL A 65 8.75 -5.85 -7.42
CA VAL A 65 8.31 -5.18 -6.19
C VAL A 65 9.25 -5.53 -5.06
N VAL A 66 9.73 -4.53 -4.35
CA VAL A 66 10.67 -4.70 -3.23
C VAL A 66 10.00 -4.39 -1.92
N GLY A 67 9.92 -5.37 -1.03
CA GLY A 67 9.50 -5.21 0.36
C GLY A 67 10.70 -4.98 1.28
N ILE A 68 10.60 -4.00 2.18
CA ILE A 68 11.65 -3.68 3.15
C ILE A 68 11.11 -3.98 4.55
N GLY A 69 11.79 -4.88 5.27
CA GLY A 69 11.53 -5.14 6.69
C GLY A 69 12.19 -4.11 7.59
N THR A 70 11.89 -4.15 8.89
CA THR A 70 12.52 -3.24 9.86
C THR A 70 14.01 -3.54 10.03
N THR A 71 14.78 -2.50 10.25
CA THR A 71 16.21 -2.62 10.58
C THR A 71 16.37 -3.32 11.92
N VAL A 72 17.28 -4.30 11.98
CA VAL A 72 17.56 -5.07 13.18
C VAL A 72 19.05 -5.03 13.51
N THR A 73 19.40 -5.18 14.78
CA THR A 73 20.79 -5.12 15.26
C THR A 73 21.41 -6.50 15.47
N GLY A 74 20.62 -7.56 15.40
CA GLY A 74 21.09 -8.92 15.67
C GLY A 74 20.56 -9.95 14.66
N ILE A 75 21.39 -10.94 14.38
CA ILE A 75 21.06 -12.07 13.46
C ILE A 75 19.76 -12.79 13.90
N LYS A 76 19.51 -12.88 15.20
CA LYS A 76 18.30 -13.54 15.74
C LYS A 76 16.99 -12.88 15.28
N ASP A 77 17.05 -11.59 14.96
CA ASP A 77 15.88 -10.80 14.53
C ASP A 77 15.69 -10.77 13.01
N LEU A 78 16.63 -11.30 12.23
CA LEU A 78 16.53 -11.29 10.77
C LEU A 78 15.28 -12.03 10.25
N ALA A 79 14.92 -13.13 10.89
CA ALA A 79 13.70 -13.87 10.52
C ALA A 79 12.43 -13.03 10.70
N ARG A 80 12.39 -12.19 11.74
CA ARG A 80 11.29 -11.23 11.98
C ARG A 80 11.27 -10.16 10.90
N SER A 81 12.42 -9.51 10.64
CA SER A 81 12.52 -8.49 9.59
C SER A 81 12.14 -9.04 8.21
N PHE A 82 12.52 -10.28 7.89
CA PHE A 82 12.12 -10.92 6.64
C PHE A 82 10.60 -11.12 6.55
N LYS A 83 9.95 -11.61 7.62
CA LYS A 83 8.49 -11.74 7.67
C LYS A 83 7.78 -10.39 7.54
N GLU A 84 8.34 -9.33 8.11
CA GLU A 84 7.83 -7.98 7.98
C GLU A 84 7.93 -7.47 6.53
N ALA A 85 9.04 -7.75 5.84
CA ALA A 85 9.19 -7.45 4.41
C ALA A 85 8.16 -8.20 3.55
N GLN A 86 7.93 -9.49 3.82
CA GLN A 86 6.88 -10.27 3.14
C GLN A 86 5.49 -9.70 3.42
N SER A 87 5.19 -9.35 4.68
CA SER A 87 3.92 -8.71 5.05
C SER A 87 3.72 -7.38 4.34
N ALA A 88 4.78 -6.59 4.16
CA ALA A 88 4.72 -5.34 3.41
C ALA A 88 4.28 -5.58 1.96
N LEU A 89 4.82 -6.60 1.30
CA LEU A 89 4.43 -6.98 -0.05
C LEU A 89 2.97 -7.43 -0.13
N GLU A 90 2.50 -8.23 0.83
CA GLU A 90 1.11 -8.70 0.88
C GLU A 90 0.13 -7.53 1.10
N VAL A 91 0.43 -6.62 2.01
CA VAL A 91 -0.37 -5.41 2.26
C VAL A 91 -0.43 -4.53 1.02
N ALA A 92 0.70 -4.34 0.33
CA ALA A 92 0.76 -3.55 -0.90
C ALA A 92 -0.12 -4.13 -2.02
N LYS A 93 -0.15 -5.44 -2.19
CA LYS A 93 -1.04 -6.11 -3.17
C LYS A 93 -2.51 -5.77 -2.97
N VAL A 94 -2.92 -5.52 -1.72
CA VAL A 94 -4.31 -5.18 -1.39
C VAL A 94 -4.59 -3.69 -1.55
N PHE A 95 -3.72 -2.83 -1.01
CA PHE A 95 -4.04 -1.42 -0.83
C PHE A 95 -3.39 -0.49 -1.86
N ASP A 96 -2.24 -0.87 -2.41
CA ASP A 96 -1.45 -0.02 -3.29
C ASP A 96 -0.69 -0.87 -4.33
N THR A 97 -1.42 -1.35 -5.31
CA THR A 97 -0.91 -2.26 -6.34
C THR A 97 0.10 -1.62 -7.30
N GLU A 98 0.25 -0.29 -7.27
CA GLU A 98 1.15 0.43 -8.17
C GLU A 98 2.54 0.70 -7.56
N ARG A 99 2.68 0.54 -6.23
CA ARG A 99 3.98 0.74 -5.59
C ARG A 99 4.94 -0.39 -5.90
N THR A 100 6.14 0.01 -6.30
CA THR A 100 7.27 -0.91 -6.54
C THR A 100 8.17 -1.08 -5.31
N ILE A 101 8.15 -0.13 -4.38
CA ILE A 101 8.92 -0.16 -3.13
C ILE A 101 7.97 0.00 -1.95
N VAL A 102 8.00 -0.95 -1.02
CA VAL A 102 7.11 -0.96 0.15
C VAL A 102 7.91 -1.24 1.41
N SER A 103 7.98 -0.26 2.31
CA SER A 103 8.58 -0.43 3.62
C SER A 103 7.52 -0.81 4.66
N TYR A 104 7.82 -1.81 5.49
CA TYR A 104 6.95 -2.23 6.57
C TYR A 104 6.62 -1.09 7.55
N ASP A 105 7.59 -0.23 7.85
CA ASP A 105 7.42 0.91 8.75
C ASP A 105 6.50 1.99 8.18
N ASN A 106 6.30 2.03 6.86
CA ASN A 106 5.51 3.04 6.16
C ASN A 106 4.11 2.56 5.75
N LEU A 107 3.69 1.38 6.19
CA LEU A 107 2.36 0.84 5.86
C LEU A 107 1.19 1.58 6.52
N GLY A 108 1.43 2.23 7.65
CA GLY A 108 0.43 3.01 8.35
C GLY A 108 -0.82 2.18 8.71
N ILE A 109 -1.99 2.79 8.49
CA ILE A 109 -3.29 2.17 8.82
C ILE A 109 -3.58 0.90 8.00
N ALA A 110 -3.01 0.76 6.80
CA ALA A 110 -3.19 -0.42 5.97
C ALA A 110 -2.74 -1.71 6.69
N ARG A 111 -1.64 -1.64 7.45
CA ARG A 111 -1.14 -2.76 8.26
C ARG A 111 -2.14 -3.18 9.35
N LEU A 112 -2.78 -2.22 10.00
CA LEU A 112 -3.79 -2.50 11.03
C LEU A 112 -5.01 -3.19 10.42
N ILE A 113 -5.54 -2.66 9.33
CA ILE A 113 -6.71 -3.21 8.64
C ILE A 113 -6.43 -4.63 8.15
N TYR A 114 -5.24 -4.88 7.59
CA TYR A 114 -4.86 -6.20 7.08
C TYR A 114 -4.84 -7.30 8.16
N GLN A 115 -4.69 -6.91 9.44
CA GLN A 115 -4.68 -7.84 10.58
C GLN A 115 -6.06 -8.04 11.20
N LEU A 116 -7.08 -7.28 10.78
CA LEU A 116 -8.42 -7.41 11.34
C LEU A 116 -9.12 -8.69 10.86
N PRO A 117 -9.90 -9.36 11.74
CA PRO A 117 -10.79 -10.42 11.32
C PRO A 117 -11.80 -9.93 10.29
N THR A 118 -12.06 -10.71 9.24
CA THR A 118 -13.01 -10.35 8.18
C THR A 118 -14.42 -10.11 8.71
N THR A 119 -14.85 -10.88 9.73
CA THR A 119 -16.13 -10.70 10.43
C THR A 119 -16.26 -9.30 11.06
N LEU A 120 -15.20 -8.81 11.71
CA LEU A 120 -15.18 -7.46 12.26
C LEU A 120 -15.26 -6.40 11.16
N CYS A 121 -14.55 -6.60 10.06
CA CYS A 121 -14.59 -5.73 8.89
C CYS A 121 -16.00 -5.65 8.29
N GLU A 122 -16.70 -6.78 8.15
CA GLU A 122 -18.09 -6.83 7.66
C GLU A 122 -19.07 -6.12 8.60
N MET A 123 -18.92 -6.34 9.90
CA MET A 123 -19.73 -5.64 10.91
C MET A 123 -19.54 -4.13 10.83
N PHE A 124 -18.30 -3.67 10.76
CA PHE A 124 -17.97 -2.25 10.63
C PHE A 124 -18.61 -1.62 9.39
N LEU A 125 -18.54 -2.26 8.22
CA LEU A 125 -19.18 -1.74 7.00
C LEU A 125 -20.70 -1.64 7.14
N LYS A 126 -21.34 -2.61 7.78
CA LYS A 126 -22.79 -2.56 8.06
C LYS A 126 -23.17 -1.42 9.00
N GLU A 127 -22.33 -1.13 9.98
CA GLU A 127 -22.55 -0.02 10.93
C GLU A 127 -22.37 1.33 10.27
N VAL A 128 -21.34 1.48 9.43
CA VAL A 128 -21.03 2.73 8.73
C VAL A 128 -22.10 3.06 7.69
N PHE A 129 -22.53 2.09 6.89
CA PHE A 129 -23.44 2.29 5.77
C PHE A 129 -24.88 1.87 6.08
N LYS A 130 -25.42 2.28 7.23
CA LYS A 130 -26.81 1.98 7.64
C LYS A 130 -27.87 2.48 6.67
N ARG A 131 -27.61 3.57 5.94
CA ARG A 131 -28.55 4.25 5.04
C ARG A 131 -28.38 3.90 3.57
N GLY A 132 -27.31 3.21 3.21
CA GLY A 132 -27.00 2.85 1.84
C GLY A 132 -25.74 2.01 1.76
N SER A 133 -25.57 1.32 0.65
CA SER A 133 -24.40 0.49 0.43
C SER A 133 -23.34 1.26 -0.36
N ILE A 134 -22.07 1.00 -0.06
CA ILE A 134 -20.94 1.52 -0.86
C ILE A 134 -21.01 0.99 -2.32
N GLU A 135 -21.69 -0.12 -2.53
CA GLU A 135 -21.97 -0.70 -3.85
C GLU A 135 -22.92 0.16 -4.69
N SER A 136 -23.69 1.04 -4.04
CA SER A 136 -24.58 1.99 -4.73
C SER A 136 -23.85 3.19 -5.35
N LEU A 137 -22.55 3.35 -5.03
CA LEU A 137 -21.71 4.42 -5.57
C LEU A 137 -21.16 4.02 -6.93
N ASP A 138 -21.46 4.83 -7.95
CA ASP A 138 -20.90 4.66 -9.28
C ASP A 138 -19.40 4.99 -9.32
N GLN A 139 -18.74 4.57 -10.39
CA GLN A 139 -17.29 4.77 -10.54
C GLN A 139 -16.90 6.26 -10.57
N GLU A 140 -17.72 7.13 -11.13
CA GLU A 140 -17.48 8.57 -11.14
C GLU A 140 -17.50 9.15 -9.72
N THR A 141 -18.42 8.70 -8.91
CA THR A 141 -18.53 9.08 -7.50
C THR A 141 -17.30 8.59 -6.71
N LEU A 142 -16.91 7.33 -6.87
CA LEU A 142 -15.72 6.76 -6.23
C LEU A 142 -14.45 7.51 -6.64
N PHE A 143 -14.30 7.84 -7.92
CA PHE A 143 -13.19 8.63 -8.42
C PHE A 143 -13.18 10.05 -7.81
N THR A 144 -14.34 10.68 -7.70
CA THR A 144 -14.47 12.00 -7.03
C THR A 144 -14.03 11.94 -5.57
N ILE A 145 -14.44 10.89 -4.84
CA ILE A 145 -14.07 10.66 -3.44
C ILE A 145 -12.55 10.48 -3.32
N GLN A 146 -11.97 9.65 -4.17
CA GLN A 146 -10.53 9.41 -4.16
C GLN A 146 -9.76 10.72 -4.39
N ARG A 147 -10.12 11.50 -5.39
CA ARG A 147 -9.49 12.79 -5.67
C ARG A 147 -9.68 13.80 -4.54
N PHE A 148 -10.82 13.76 -3.85
CA PHE A 148 -11.07 14.62 -2.71
C PHE A 148 -10.16 14.29 -1.52
N PHE A 149 -9.94 13.00 -1.23
CA PHE A 149 -8.97 12.56 -0.22
C PHE A 149 -7.51 12.89 -0.61
N GLU A 150 -7.12 12.67 -1.86
CA GLU A 150 -5.78 12.99 -2.36
C GLU A 150 -5.45 14.49 -2.27
N ASN A 151 -6.47 15.34 -2.33
CA ASN A 151 -6.34 16.79 -2.17
C ASN A 151 -6.68 17.29 -0.76
N ASN A 152 -6.50 16.44 0.27
CA ASN A 152 -6.65 16.79 1.68
C ASN A 152 -8.01 17.46 1.99
N LEU A 153 -9.09 16.96 1.43
CA LEU A 153 -10.46 17.46 1.60
C LEU A 153 -10.65 18.91 1.13
N ASN A 154 -9.78 19.39 0.24
CA ASN A 154 -9.86 20.76 -0.29
C ASN A 154 -10.76 20.82 -1.53
N VAL A 155 -11.95 21.40 -1.35
CA VAL A 155 -12.96 21.51 -2.43
C VAL A 155 -12.43 22.27 -3.65
N SER A 156 -11.72 23.39 -3.44
CA SER A 156 -11.23 24.24 -4.53
C SER A 156 -10.13 23.56 -5.34
N GLU A 157 -9.20 22.88 -4.66
CA GLU A 157 -8.11 22.13 -5.31
C GLU A 157 -8.66 20.93 -6.07
N THR A 158 -9.56 20.19 -5.43
CA THR A 158 -10.17 19.01 -6.06
C THR A 158 -10.97 19.39 -7.30
N SER A 159 -11.77 20.47 -7.25
CA SER A 159 -12.54 20.92 -8.41
C SER A 159 -11.65 21.29 -9.59
N ARG A 160 -10.51 21.97 -9.33
CA ARG A 160 -9.51 22.28 -10.36
C ARG A 160 -8.93 21.03 -11.00
N LYS A 161 -8.53 20.04 -10.18
CA LYS A 161 -7.92 18.79 -10.68
C LYS A 161 -8.92 17.88 -11.39
N LEU A 162 -10.20 17.97 -11.06
CA LEU A 162 -11.27 17.25 -11.75
C LEU A 162 -11.79 18.00 -12.98
N PHE A 163 -11.31 19.23 -13.23
CA PHE A 163 -11.79 20.11 -14.32
C PHE A 163 -13.29 20.37 -14.24
N VAL A 164 -13.84 20.51 -13.03
CA VAL A 164 -15.26 20.83 -12.79
C VAL A 164 -15.39 22.13 -12.03
N HIS A 165 -16.56 22.79 -12.18
CA HIS A 165 -16.88 23.95 -11.36
C HIS A 165 -17.01 23.56 -9.89
N ARG A 166 -16.59 24.46 -8.97
CA ARG A 166 -16.67 24.21 -7.53
C ARG A 166 -18.07 23.76 -7.06
N ASN A 167 -19.13 24.38 -7.58
CA ASN A 167 -20.49 24.04 -7.21
C ASN A 167 -20.88 22.61 -7.67
N THR A 168 -20.34 22.14 -8.78
CA THR A 168 -20.53 20.77 -9.25
C THR A 168 -19.91 19.76 -8.27
N LEU A 169 -18.70 20.05 -7.77
CA LEU A 169 -18.09 19.21 -6.76
C LEU A 169 -18.88 19.23 -5.45
N VAL A 170 -19.33 20.39 -4.99
CA VAL A 170 -20.18 20.50 -3.79
C VAL A 170 -21.45 19.67 -3.96
N TYR A 171 -22.11 19.76 -5.11
CA TYR A 171 -23.28 18.94 -5.41
C TYR A 171 -22.99 17.42 -5.36
N ARG A 172 -21.82 16.99 -5.89
CA ARG A 172 -21.41 15.59 -5.81
C ARG A 172 -21.18 15.15 -4.35
N LEU A 173 -20.54 15.98 -3.53
CA LEU A 173 -20.34 15.69 -2.10
C LEU A 173 -21.67 15.62 -1.33
N GLU A 174 -22.64 16.48 -1.65
CA GLU A 174 -24.00 16.41 -1.10
C GLU A 174 -24.73 15.13 -1.50
N LYS A 175 -24.55 14.69 -2.76
CA LYS A 175 -25.08 13.40 -3.24
C LYS A 175 -24.50 12.23 -2.43
N ILE A 176 -23.20 12.23 -2.19
CA ILE A 176 -22.51 11.21 -1.37
C ILE A 176 -23.08 11.20 0.05
N LYS A 177 -23.21 12.37 0.68
CA LYS A 177 -23.81 12.51 2.00
C LYS A 177 -25.24 11.94 2.05
N LYS A 178 -26.07 12.22 1.06
CA LYS A 178 -27.44 11.67 0.98
C LYS A 178 -27.45 10.15 0.85
N LEU A 179 -26.55 9.57 0.05
CA LEU A 179 -26.47 8.14 -0.19
C LEU A 179 -25.88 7.35 0.98
N THR A 180 -24.88 7.91 1.66
CA THR A 180 -24.12 7.18 2.69
C THR A 180 -24.43 7.63 4.11
N GLY A 181 -24.93 8.84 4.29
CA GLY A 181 -25.13 9.48 5.58
C GLY A 181 -23.86 10.19 6.10
N LEU A 182 -22.73 10.12 5.39
CA LEU A 182 -21.45 10.70 5.79
C LEU A 182 -21.13 11.95 4.96
N ASP A 183 -20.83 13.05 5.63
CA ASP A 183 -20.39 14.30 5.00
C ASP A 183 -18.86 14.33 4.91
N LEU A 184 -18.31 14.08 3.74
CA LEU A 184 -16.86 14.03 3.54
C LEU A 184 -16.14 15.36 3.77
N ARG A 185 -16.86 16.46 3.99
CA ARG A 185 -16.30 17.76 4.38
C ARG A 185 -16.05 17.85 5.88
N GLU A 186 -16.70 16.99 6.66
CA GLU A 186 -16.48 16.83 8.09
C GLU A 186 -15.37 15.81 8.32
N PHE A 187 -14.36 16.19 9.11
CA PHE A 187 -13.14 15.39 9.29
C PHE A 187 -13.40 13.97 9.81
N GLU A 188 -14.27 13.86 10.83
CA GLU A 188 -14.62 12.55 11.42
C GLU A 188 -15.33 11.64 10.41
N ASP A 189 -16.29 12.16 9.66
CA ASP A 189 -17.00 11.40 8.63
C ASP A 189 -16.04 10.99 7.49
N ALA A 190 -15.12 11.87 7.12
CA ALA A 190 -14.11 11.59 6.10
C ALA A 190 -13.16 10.47 6.54
N ILE A 191 -12.72 10.43 7.80
CA ILE A 191 -11.90 9.35 8.34
C ILE A 191 -12.68 8.03 8.30
N VAL A 192 -13.90 8.01 8.82
CA VAL A 192 -14.75 6.81 8.83
C VAL A 192 -14.94 6.28 7.42
N PHE A 193 -15.21 7.17 6.46
CA PHE A 193 -15.39 6.79 5.06
C PHE A 193 -14.10 6.24 4.44
N LYS A 194 -12.96 6.88 4.70
CA LYS A 194 -11.65 6.43 4.21
C LYS A 194 -11.31 5.03 4.72
N VAL A 195 -11.51 4.79 6.01
CA VAL A 195 -11.31 3.46 6.62
C VAL A 195 -12.27 2.44 6.00
N ALA A 196 -13.53 2.80 5.79
CA ALA A 196 -14.51 1.91 5.17
C ALA A 196 -14.13 1.51 3.73
N LEU A 197 -13.60 2.44 2.93
CA LEU A 197 -13.07 2.12 1.60
C LEU A 197 -11.89 1.14 1.67
N MET A 198 -10.98 1.32 2.63
CA MET A 198 -9.84 0.43 2.82
C MET A 198 -10.30 -0.96 3.28
N VAL A 199 -11.21 -1.02 4.25
CA VAL A 199 -11.81 -2.28 4.73
C VAL A 199 -12.50 -3.03 3.58
N LYS A 200 -13.21 -2.33 2.71
CA LYS A 200 -13.83 -2.94 1.53
C LYS A 200 -12.79 -3.50 0.55
N LYS A 201 -11.71 -2.76 0.27
CA LYS A 201 -10.61 -3.28 -0.56
C LYS A 201 -10.03 -4.57 0.04
N TYR A 202 -9.82 -4.58 1.35
CA TYR A 202 -9.29 -5.75 2.05
C TYR A 202 -10.23 -6.97 1.93
N LEU A 203 -11.52 -6.80 2.16
CA LEU A 203 -12.50 -7.88 2.02
C LEU A 203 -12.57 -8.43 0.60
N ASN A 204 -12.52 -7.55 -0.42
CA ASN A 204 -12.55 -7.97 -1.82
C ASN A 204 -11.28 -8.72 -2.26
N ALA A 205 -10.13 -8.40 -1.67
CA ALA A 205 -8.86 -9.06 -1.97
C ALA A 205 -8.61 -10.33 -1.16
N SER A 206 -9.29 -10.49 -0.01
CA SER A 206 -9.18 -11.70 0.80
C SER A 206 -9.99 -12.81 0.13
N PRO A 207 -9.36 -13.90 -0.36
CA PRO A 207 -10.12 -15.09 -0.71
C PRO A 207 -10.86 -15.53 0.54
N ALA A 208 -12.15 -15.84 0.42
CA ALA A 208 -12.95 -16.33 1.53
C ALA A 208 -12.16 -17.43 2.25
N LYS A 209 -11.68 -17.13 3.45
CA LYS A 209 -11.09 -18.16 4.32
C LYS A 209 -12.26 -18.97 4.84
N TYR A 210 -12.59 -20.04 4.11
CA TYR A 210 -13.45 -21.14 4.59
C TYR A 210 -12.69 -22.02 5.57
#